data_669c31e24286148d6820aa1b73e74b52
#
_entry.id   669c31e24286148d6820aa1b73e74b52
#
_cell.length_a   1.000
_cell.length_b   1.000
_cell.length_c   1.000
_cell.angle_alpha   90.00
_cell.angle_beta   90.00
_cell.angle_gamma   90.00
#
_symmetry.space_group_name_H-M   'P 1'
#
loop_
_entity.id
_entity.type
_entity.pdbx_description
1 polymer ?
#
loop_
_entity_poly.entity_id
_entity_poly.type
_entity_poly.pdbx_seq_one_letter_code
_entity_poly.pdbx_strand_id
1 'polypeptide(L)'
;MASQVVTIHDGSRSPFLAGGWLSTSDLAGCLHVDASTLRRWRTARPPQGPPFVSVSERVVMYSALNVEEWLRSRRTVPGREA
;
A
#
# COMPACT_ATOMS: atom_id res chain seq x y z
N MET A 1 -7.18 -18.55 -15.05
CA MET A 1 -6.56 -18.52 -14.48
C MET A 1 -6.42 -18.21 -13.95
N ALA A 2 -6.78 -17.99 -14.02
CA ALA A 2 -6.35 -17.80 -13.32
C ALA A 2 -6.51 -17.36 -12.84
N SER A 3 -6.91 -17.19 -12.88
CA SER A 3 -6.72 -17.00 -12.29
C SER A 3 -6.98 -16.82 -11.88
N GLN A 4 -7.25 -16.80 -11.70
CA GLN A 4 -7.04 -16.78 -11.11
C GLN A 4 -7.12 -16.61 -10.53
N VAL A 5 -7.45 -16.64 -10.49
CA VAL A 5 -7.09 -16.64 -9.72
C VAL A 5 -7.25 -16.67 -9.10
N VAL A 6 -7.44 -16.63 -8.89
CA VAL A 6 -7.09 -16.76 -8.12
C VAL A 6 -7.33 -16.84 -7.40
N THR A 7 -7.49 -16.95 -7.06
CA THR A 7 -7.28 -17.12 -6.26
C THR A 7 -7.38 -17.10 -5.52
N ILE A 8 -7.64 -17.18 -5.16
CA ILE A 8 -7.38 -17.20 -4.38
C ILE A 8 -7.69 -17.53 -3.59
N HIS A 9 -7.97 -17.82 -3.14
CA HIS A 9 -7.84 -18.13 -2.31
C HIS A 9 -7.70 -18.15 -1.59
N ASP A 10 -8.09 -18.27 -1.47
CA ASP A 10 -7.69 -18.12 -0.80
C ASP A 10 -7.49 -18.01 -0.77
N GLY A 11 -7.68 -17.86 -0.80
CA GLY A 11 -7.10 -17.62 -0.93
C GLY A 11 -7.00 -17.13 -1.53
N SER A 12 -7.44 -17.40 -1.92
CA SER A 12 -7.12 -16.98 -2.67
C SER A 12 -6.44 -15.95 -2.97
N ARG A 13 -6.09 -16.01 -3.15
CA ARG A 13 -5.48 -14.74 -3.08
C ARG A 13 -4.50 -14.49 -4.19
N SER A 14 -4.38 -13.22 -4.59
CA SER A 14 -3.52 -12.87 -5.67
C SER A 14 -2.07 -12.81 -5.19
N PRO A 15 -1.09 -13.15 -6.04
CA PRO A 15 0.32 -13.01 -5.67
C PRO A 15 0.70 -11.59 -5.30
N PHE A 16 0.02 -10.60 -5.86
CA PHE A 16 0.29 -9.22 -5.50
C PHE A 16 -0.01 -8.95 -4.05
N LEU A 17 -1.10 -9.53 -3.55
CA LEU A 17 -1.49 -9.28 -2.17
C LEU A 17 -0.70 -10.12 -1.20
N ALA A 18 -0.17 -11.23 -1.66
CA ALA A 18 0.56 -12.15 -0.79
C ALA A 18 2.02 -11.77 -0.69
N GLY A 19 2.28 -10.56 -0.23
CA GLY A 19 3.64 -10.10 -0.06
C GLY A 19 4.21 -9.46 -1.30
N GLY A 20 3.34 -9.07 -2.20
CA GLY A 20 3.75 -8.49 -3.45
C GLY A 20 3.43 -7.01 -3.53
N TRP A 21 2.56 -6.65 -4.48
CA TRP A 21 2.32 -5.26 -4.82
C TRP A 21 0.87 -4.89 -4.65
N LEU A 22 0.64 -3.64 -4.31
CA LEU A 22 -0.69 -3.10 -4.09
C LEU A 22 -0.92 -1.94 -5.03
N SER A 23 -2.13 -1.86 -5.58
CA SER A 23 -2.53 -0.67 -6.32
C SER A 23 -2.86 0.44 -5.32
N THR A 24 -3.03 1.65 -5.83
CA THR A 24 -3.47 2.76 -4.98
C THR A 24 -4.79 2.42 -4.30
N SER A 25 -5.72 1.85 -5.05
CA SER A 25 -7.01 1.47 -4.53
C SER A 25 -6.93 0.42 -3.42
N ASP A 26 -6.10 -0.60 -3.66
CA ASP A 26 -5.90 -1.65 -2.67
C ASP A 26 -5.32 -1.08 -1.38
N LEU A 27 -4.31 -0.23 -1.52
CA LEU A 27 -3.67 0.34 -0.35
C LEU A 27 -4.64 1.26 0.40
N ALA A 28 -5.41 2.04 -0.34
CA ALA A 28 -6.39 2.93 0.29
C ALA A 28 -7.36 2.12 1.14
N GLY A 29 -7.82 0.98 0.62
CA GLY A 29 -8.69 0.10 1.39
C GLY A 29 -8.02 -0.45 2.63
N CYS A 30 -6.77 -0.84 2.52
CA CYS A 30 -6.03 -1.38 3.66
C CYS A 30 -5.82 -0.33 4.75
N LEU A 31 -5.57 0.92 4.36
CA LEU A 31 -5.31 1.98 5.31
C LEU A 31 -6.58 2.72 5.74
N HIS A 32 -7.71 2.38 5.15
CA HIS A 32 -8.98 3.03 5.45
C HIS A 32 -8.94 4.53 5.16
N VAL A 33 -8.32 4.87 4.04
CA VAL A 33 -8.31 6.25 3.56
C VAL A 33 -8.81 6.25 2.11
N ASP A 34 -9.08 7.43 1.59
CA ASP A 34 -9.49 7.56 0.20
C ASP A 34 -8.28 7.47 -0.72
N ALA A 35 -8.51 6.95 -1.93
CA ALA A 35 -7.45 6.93 -2.92
C ALA A 35 -6.93 8.33 -3.21
N SER A 36 -7.80 9.33 -3.15
CA SER A 36 -7.37 10.71 -3.36
C SER A 36 -6.40 11.19 -2.30
N THR A 37 -6.52 10.66 -1.08
CA THR A 37 -5.58 10.97 -0.02
C THR A 37 -4.20 10.47 -0.38
N LEU A 38 -4.11 9.25 -0.91
CA LEU A 38 -2.81 8.72 -1.31
C LEU A 38 -2.22 9.51 -2.45
N ARG A 39 -3.04 9.92 -3.40
CA ARG A 39 -2.56 10.74 -4.49
C ARG A 39 -2.05 12.08 -4.00
N ARG A 40 -2.73 12.67 -3.04
CA ARG A 40 -2.30 13.93 -2.45
C ARG A 40 -0.96 13.78 -1.75
N TRP A 41 -0.79 12.67 -1.04
CA TRP A 41 0.47 12.42 -0.35
C TRP A 41 1.62 12.29 -1.35
N ARG A 42 1.38 11.61 -2.47
CA ARG A 42 2.44 11.42 -3.45
C ARG A 42 2.92 12.73 -4.07
N THR A 43 2.02 13.69 -4.18
CA THR A 43 2.38 14.96 -4.80
C THR A 43 2.73 16.05 -3.80
N ALA A 44 2.70 15.73 -2.53
CA ALA A 44 3.12 16.67 -1.51
C ALA A 44 4.60 16.95 -1.62
N ARG A 45 5.04 18.06 -1.07
CA ARG A 45 6.45 18.42 -1.12
C ARG A 45 6.93 18.71 0.28
N PRO A 46 7.71 17.81 0.85
CA PRO A 46 8.20 16.57 0.23
C PRO A 46 7.08 15.53 0.16
N PRO A 47 7.24 14.51 -0.70
CA PRO A 47 6.24 13.45 -0.80
C PRO A 47 6.04 12.76 0.54
N GLN A 48 4.82 12.32 0.77
CA GLN A 48 4.45 11.66 2.02
C GLN A 48 3.88 10.29 1.72
N GLY A 49 3.66 9.52 2.79
CA GLY A 49 3.10 8.20 2.66
C GLY A 49 4.16 7.15 2.37
N PRO A 50 3.72 5.93 2.09
CA PRO A 50 4.67 4.84 1.82
C PRO A 50 5.39 5.05 0.49
N PRO A 51 6.58 4.45 0.33
CA PRO A 51 7.26 4.49 -0.95
C PRO A 51 6.41 3.87 -2.05
N PHE A 52 6.59 4.36 -3.25
CA PHE A 52 5.79 3.90 -4.38
C PHE A 52 6.63 3.86 -5.64
N VAL A 53 6.13 3.13 -6.64
CA VAL A 53 6.75 3.03 -7.95
C VAL A 53 5.76 3.52 -8.98
N SER A 54 6.18 4.45 -9.81
CA SER A 54 5.36 4.92 -10.93
C SER A 54 5.64 4.05 -12.13
N VAL A 55 4.71 3.17 -12.45
CA VAL A 55 4.84 2.33 -13.62
C VAL A 55 4.55 3.13 -14.87
N SER A 56 3.59 4.03 -14.79
CA SER A 56 3.26 4.95 -15.87
C SER A 56 2.63 6.18 -15.24
N GLU A 57 2.17 7.10 -16.07
CA GLU A 57 1.54 8.31 -15.56
C GLU A 57 0.35 8.00 -14.67
N ARG A 58 -0.35 6.92 -14.96
CA ARG A 58 -1.58 6.61 -14.27
C ARG A 58 -1.50 5.40 -13.37
N VAL A 59 -0.42 4.65 -13.45
CA VAL A 59 -0.32 3.40 -12.72
C VAL A 59 0.79 3.53 -11.69
N VAL A 60 0.40 3.46 -10.44
CA VAL A 60 1.32 3.52 -9.31
C VAL A 60 1.14 2.25 -8.49
N MET A 61 2.24 1.66 -8.10
CA MET A 61 2.22 0.45 -7.30
C MET A 61 2.99 0.67 -6.01
N TYR A 62 2.54 0.01 -4.96
CA TYR A 62 3.19 0.05 -3.66
C TYR A 62 3.67 -1.35 -3.31
N SER A 63 4.90 -1.45 -2.83
CA SER A 63 5.42 -2.72 -2.33
C SER A 63 4.82 -2.99 -0.96
N ALA A 64 4.25 -4.18 -0.78
CA ALA A 64 3.65 -4.53 0.50
C ALA A 64 4.68 -4.45 1.63
N LEU A 65 5.91 -4.87 1.36
CA LEU A 65 6.97 -4.81 2.37
C LEU A 65 7.29 -3.37 2.74
N ASN A 66 7.38 -2.50 1.74
CA ASN A 66 7.66 -1.09 2.01
C ASN A 66 6.53 -0.43 2.79
N VAL A 67 5.29 -0.81 2.48
CA VAL A 67 4.16 -0.28 3.23
C VAL A 67 4.25 -0.69 4.69
N GLU A 68 4.61 -1.94 4.92
CA GLU A 68 4.74 -2.46 6.27
C GLU A 68 5.82 -1.71 7.04
N GLU A 69 6.95 -1.46 6.39
CA GLU A 69 8.04 -0.71 7.01
C GLU A 69 7.62 0.72 7.32
N TRP A 70 6.89 1.32 6.39
CA TRP A 70 6.41 2.68 6.59
C TRP A 70 5.48 2.75 7.78
N LEU A 71 4.58 1.77 7.90
CA LEU A 71 3.68 1.73 9.05
C LEU A 71 4.44 1.59 10.36
N ARG A 72 5.47 0.77 10.36
CA ARG A 72 6.28 0.61 11.58
C ARG A 72 7.00 1.88 11.95
N SER A 73 7.42 2.65 10.96
CA SER A 73 8.14 3.90 11.22
C SER A 73 7.23 4.95 11.82
N ARG A 74 5.92 4.79 11.70
CA ARG A 74 4.97 5.76 12.21
C ARG A 74 4.35 5.31 13.52
N ARG A 75 4.82 4.23 14.04
CA ARG A 75 4.28 3.65 15.26
C ARG A 75 4.51 4.58 16.46
N THR A 76 3.49 4.69 17.28
CA THR A 76 3.58 5.40 18.55
C THR A 76 3.42 4.40 19.68
N VAL A 77 4.31 4.44 20.63
CA VAL A 77 4.24 3.53 21.77
C VAL A 77 3.75 4.32 22.98
N PRO A 78 2.49 4.15 23.37
CA PRO A 78 1.96 4.92 24.49
C PRO A 78 2.73 4.67 25.78
N GLY A 79 2.91 5.72 26.55
CA GLY A 79 3.60 5.59 27.82
C GLY A 79 5.11 5.68 27.74
N ARG A 80 5.67 5.68 26.54
CA ARG A 80 7.10 5.82 26.36
C ARG A 80 7.52 7.23 26.02
N GLU A 81 6.61 7.90 25.36
CA GLU A 81 6.81 9.28 25.04
C GLU A 81 6.36 10.07 26.23
N ALA A 82 7.12 10.55 26.91
CA ALA A 82 6.62 11.27 28.06
C ALA A 82 6.58 12.73 27.81
#